data_824e8b40f13dedc591d459b1ad941026
#
_entry.id   824e8b40f13dedc591d459b1ad941026
#
_cell.length_a   1.000
_cell.length_b   1.000
_cell.length_c   1.000
_cell.angle_alpha   90.00
_cell.angle_beta   90.00
_cell.angle_gamma   90.00
#
_symmetry.space_group_name_H-M   'P 1'
#
loop_
_entity.id
_entity.type
_entity.pdbx_description
1 polymer ?
#
loop_
_entity_poly.entity_id
_entity_poly.type
_entity_poly.pdbx_seq_one_letter_code
_entity_poly.pdbx_strand_id
1 'polypeptide(L)'
;MTERSELIELHNRLSKTLDEERVAAKDKRHVKGYRTARENLDDLVDKDTFVEYGQLAVAAQKSRREVEDLRTETAADGIITGFGKINGDILDDSKALSAIIINDYSVLAGTQGSVSYTHLTLPTKEGV
;
A
#
# COMPACT_ATOMS: atom_id res chain seq x y z
N MET A 1 -31.45 -2.78 0.91
CA MET A 1 -30.88 -2.48 2.25
C MET A 1 -29.86 -1.37 2.10
N THR A 2 -29.98 -0.30 2.87
CA THR A 2 -29.07 0.84 2.79
C THR A 2 -27.75 0.50 3.50
N GLU A 3 -26.64 0.72 2.83
CA GLU A 3 -25.33 0.54 3.43
C GLU A 3 -25.09 1.55 4.55
N ARG A 4 -24.41 1.15 5.60
CA ARG A 4 -24.10 2.06 6.72
C ARG A 4 -23.14 3.15 6.26
N SER A 5 -23.33 4.36 6.75
CA SER A 5 -22.50 5.52 6.41
C SER A 5 -21.02 5.31 6.73
N GLU A 6 -20.74 4.64 7.83
CA GLU A 6 -19.36 4.32 8.27
C GLU A 6 -18.67 3.37 7.31
N LEU A 7 -19.43 2.42 6.74
CA LEU A 7 -18.89 1.48 5.76
C LEU A 7 -18.61 2.17 4.42
N ILE A 8 -19.49 3.08 4.00
CA ILE A 8 -19.27 3.92 2.82
C ILE A 8 -18.00 4.77 2.99
N GLU A 9 -17.83 5.40 4.15
CA GLU A 9 -16.63 6.17 4.45
C GLU A 9 -15.38 5.31 4.40
N LEU A 10 -15.41 4.12 5.00
CA LEU A 10 -14.30 3.17 4.96
C LEU A 10 -13.93 2.81 3.52
N HIS A 11 -14.91 2.44 2.70
CA HIS A 11 -14.67 2.11 1.29
C HIS A 11 -14.07 3.30 0.52
N ASN A 12 -14.55 4.51 0.76
CA ASN A 12 -14.00 5.71 0.13
C ASN A 12 -12.54 5.96 0.55
N ARG A 13 -12.21 5.75 1.81
CA ARG A 13 -10.83 5.90 2.29
C ARG A 13 -9.90 4.82 1.71
N LEU A 14 -10.36 3.60 1.61
CA LEU A 14 -9.59 2.51 1.00
C LEU A 14 -9.36 2.77 -0.49
N SER A 15 -10.38 3.22 -1.21
CA SER A 15 -10.26 3.48 -2.65
C SER A 15 -9.24 4.56 -2.99
N LYS A 16 -9.02 5.54 -2.12
CA LYS A 16 -8.02 6.59 -2.30
C LYS A 16 -6.57 6.08 -2.36
N THR A 17 -6.34 4.86 -1.92
CA THR A 17 -5.01 4.22 -1.97
C THR A 17 -4.78 3.48 -3.29
N LEU A 18 -5.79 3.33 -4.12
CA LEU A 18 -5.73 2.57 -5.36
C LEU A 18 -5.41 3.49 -6.56
N ASP A 19 -4.82 2.91 -7.59
CA ASP A 19 -4.41 3.64 -8.80
C ASP A 19 -5.58 4.33 -9.52
N GLU A 20 -6.78 3.76 -9.43
CA GLU A 20 -7.99 4.32 -10.04
C GLU A 20 -8.34 5.71 -9.49
N GLU A 21 -8.07 5.96 -8.22
CA GLU A 21 -8.30 7.26 -7.57
C GLU A 21 -7.05 8.15 -7.58
N ARG A 22 -5.90 7.61 -7.97
CA ARG A 22 -4.61 8.31 -7.99
C ARG A 22 -4.10 8.49 -9.41
N VAL A 23 -4.97 8.91 -10.31
CA VAL A 23 -4.70 9.01 -11.76
C VAL A 23 -3.48 9.89 -12.05
N ALA A 24 -3.35 11.05 -11.41
CA ALA A 24 -2.22 11.95 -11.64
C ALA A 24 -0.88 11.29 -11.26
N ALA A 25 -0.84 10.59 -10.14
CA ALA A 25 0.36 9.87 -9.69
C ALA A 25 0.72 8.73 -10.64
N LYS A 26 -0.30 7.97 -11.07
CA LYS A 26 -0.14 6.89 -12.05
C LYS A 26 0.40 7.42 -13.38
N ASP A 27 -0.22 8.46 -13.93
CA ASP A 27 0.18 9.04 -15.21
C ASP A 27 1.61 9.57 -15.16
N LYS A 28 1.99 10.21 -14.06
CA LYS A 28 3.35 10.71 -13.85
C LYS A 28 4.40 9.59 -13.88
N ARG A 29 4.06 8.41 -13.38
CA ARG A 29 4.93 7.22 -13.48
C ARG A 29 5.00 6.70 -14.89
N HIS A 30 3.84 6.55 -15.54
CA HIS A 30 3.75 5.99 -16.90
C HIS A 30 4.46 6.87 -17.95
N VAL A 31 4.35 8.18 -17.86
CA VAL A 31 5.06 9.12 -18.76
C VAL A 31 6.58 8.91 -18.70
N LYS A 32 7.11 8.52 -17.55
CA LYS A 32 8.53 8.22 -17.38
C LYS A 32 8.90 6.77 -17.76
N GLY A 33 7.95 5.97 -18.20
CA GLY A 33 8.17 4.57 -18.54
C GLY A 33 8.22 3.63 -17.33
N TYR A 34 7.74 4.06 -16.18
CA TYR A 34 7.74 3.26 -14.95
C TYR A 34 6.33 2.76 -14.60
N ARG A 35 6.28 1.59 -13.98
CA ARG A 35 5.05 1.03 -13.41
C ARG A 35 4.76 1.68 -12.05
N THR A 36 3.48 1.62 -11.64
CA THR A 36 3.12 1.96 -10.26
C THR A 36 3.47 0.82 -9.31
N ALA A 37 3.49 1.12 -8.01
CA ALA A 37 3.66 0.09 -6.99
C ALA A 37 2.53 -0.95 -7.02
N ARG A 38 1.29 -0.51 -7.28
CA ARG A 38 0.12 -1.40 -7.41
C ARG A 38 0.24 -2.34 -8.61
N GLU A 39 0.71 -1.84 -9.75
CA GLU A 39 0.96 -2.68 -10.93
C GLU A 39 2.03 -3.74 -10.66
N ASN A 40 3.08 -3.39 -9.93
CA ASN A 40 4.11 -4.35 -9.52
C ASN A 40 3.55 -5.40 -8.55
N LEU A 41 2.69 -4.99 -7.63
CA LEU A 41 2.02 -5.90 -6.71
C LEU A 41 1.15 -6.91 -7.46
N ASP A 42 0.33 -6.44 -8.41
CA ASP A 42 -0.57 -7.29 -9.19
C ASP A 42 0.19 -8.32 -10.02
N ASP A 43 1.38 -7.96 -10.49
CA ASP A 43 2.23 -8.86 -11.25
C ASP A 43 2.98 -9.88 -10.36
N LEU A 44 3.22 -9.52 -9.11
CA LEU A 44 3.96 -10.36 -8.16
C LEU A 44 3.09 -11.44 -7.52
N VAL A 45 1.90 -11.09 -7.08
CA VAL A 45 1.03 -11.99 -6.29
C VAL A 45 0.05 -12.75 -7.18
N ASP A 46 -0.34 -13.93 -6.72
CA ASP A 46 -1.40 -14.69 -7.35
C ASP A 46 -2.72 -13.93 -7.22
N LYS A 47 -3.55 -14.04 -8.26
CA LYS A 47 -4.83 -13.34 -8.33
C LYS A 47 -5.69 -13.61 -7.11
N ASP A 48 -6.27 -12.55 -6.55
CA ASP A 48 -7.23 -12.59 -5.44
C ASP A 48 -6.66 -13.17 -4.13
N THR A 49 -5.34 -13.20 -3.96
CA THR A 49 -4.72 -13.75 -2.74
C THR A 49 -4.16 -12.68 -1.79
N PHE A 50 -4.06 -11.43 -2.23
CA PHE A 50 -3.43 -10.39 -1.43
C PHE A 50 -4.40 -9.78 -0.42
N VAL A 51 -3.96 -9.72 0.84
CA VAL A 51 -4.67 -9.05 1.93
C VAL A 51 -3.77 -7.93 2.44
N GLU A 52 -4.18 -6.70 2.22
CA GLU A 52 -3.45 -5.49 2.66
C GLU A 52 -3.94 -5.02 4.02
N TYR A 53 -3.05 -4.56 4.88
CA TYR A 53 -3.41 -4.11 6.23
C TYR A 53 -2.95 -2.68 6.57
N GLY A 54 -2.22 -2.00 5.70
CA GLY A 54 -1.68 -0.66 5.97
C GLY A 54 -2.36 0.50 5.23
N GLN A 55 -3.48 0.27 4.55
CA GLN A 55 -4.08 1.25 3.64
C GLN A 55 -4.55 2.55 4.29
N LEU A 56 -4.96 2.50 5.55
CA LEU A 56 -5.51 3.68 6.24
C LEU A 56 -4.44 4.57 6.87
N ALA A 57 -3.19 4.16 6.85
CA ALA A 57 -2.08 4.95 7.34
C ALA A 57 -1.82 6.17 6.44
N VAL A 58 -1.37 7.26 7.05
CA VAL A 58 -0.92 8.46 6.36
C VAL A 58 0.37 8.95 7.04
N ALA A 59 1.12 9.82 6.34
CA ALA A 59 2.34 10.37 6.92
C ALA A 59 2.07 11.16 8.21
N ALA A 60 3.01 11.12 9.13
CA ALA A 60 2.91 11.77 10.44
C ALA A 60 3.19 13.29 10.34
N GLN A 61 2.36 14.00 9.56
CA GLN A 61 2.50 15.43 9.30
C GLN A 61 1.25 16.23 9.67
N LYS A 62 0.43 15.70 10.57
CA LYS A 62 -0.86 16.33 10.96
C LYS A 62 -0.74 17.75 11.50
N SER A 63 0.41 18.12 12.04
CA SER A 63 0.67 19.47 12.54
C SER A 63 0.97 20.50 11.45
N ARG A 64 1.27 20.04 10.23
CA ARG A 64 1.68 20.89 9.09
C ARG A 64 0.71 20.83 7.94
N ARG A 65 -0.12 19.81 7.85
CA ARG A 65 -0.97 19.52 6.70
C ARG A 65 -2.34 19.05 7.14
N GLU A 66 -3.36 19.40 6.36
CA GLU A 66 -4.70 18.88 6.59
C GLU A 66 -4.75 17.37 6.40
N VAL A 67 -5.59 16.70 7.20
CA VAL A 67 -5.71 15.24 7.17
C VAL A 67 -6.15 14.75 5.78
N GLU A 68 -7.04 15.48 5.11
CA GLU A 68 -7.53 15.09 3.80
C GLU A 68 -6.43 15.14 2.72
N ASP A 69 -5.55 16.13 2.79
CA ASP A 69 -4.37 16.22 1.93
C ASP A 69 -3.42 15.05 2.18
N LEU A 70 -3.21 14.68 3.45
CA LEU A 70 -2.39 13.52 3.81
C LEU A 70 -2.96 12.21 3.27
N ARG A 71 -4.28 12.04 3.32
CA ARG A 71 -4.95 10.86 2.76
C ARG A 71 -4.76 10.73 1.25
N THR A 72 -4.71 11.85 0.55
CA THR A 72 -4.52 11.88 -0.90
C THR A 72 -3.06 11.77 -1.29
N GLU A 73 -2.17 12.55 -0.67
CA GLU A 73 -0.78 12.67 -1.07
C GLU A 73 0.15 11.65 -0.41
N THR A 74 -0.23 11.14 0.77
CA THR A 74 0.59 10.18 1.53
C THR A 74 -0.18 8.88 1.79
N ALA A 75 -0.95 8.43 0.81
CA ALA A 75 -1.76 7.21 0.90
C ALA A 75 -0.93 6.01 1.40
N ALA A 76 -1.44 5.29 2.38
CA ALA A 76 -0.77 4.15 3.02
C ALA A 76 0.65 4.47 3.53
N ASP A 77 0.93 5.73 3.82
CA ASP A 77 2.25 6.25 4.22
C ASP A 77 3.37 5.86 3.23
N GLY A 78 3.03 5.70 1.96
CA GLY A 78 3.98 5.37 0.90
C GLY A 78 4.46 3.92 0.90
N ILE A 79 3.74 3.02 1.56
CA ILE A 79 4.10 1.62 1.63
C ILE A 79 2.87 0.73 1.50
N ILE A 80 2.99 -0.30 0.68
CA ILE A 80 1.98 -1.36 0.57
C ILE A 80 2.45 -2.53 1.43
N THR A 81 1.62 -2.94 2.38
CA THR A 81 1.95 -4.02 3.31
C THR A 81 0.81 -5.04 3.36
N GLY A 82 1.15 -6.31 3.36
CA GLY A 82 0.15 -7.35 3.42
C GLY A 82 0.71 -8.75 3.29
N PHE A 83 -0.18 -9.71 3.10
CA PHE A 83 0.13 -11.10 2.83
C PHE A 83 -0.52 -11.54 1.53
N GLY A 84 0.20 -12.30 0.74
CA GLY A 84 -0.32 -12.87 -0.49
C GLY A 84 0.41 -14.15 -0.85
N LYS A 85 -0.10 -14.86 -1.84
CA LYS A 85 0.57 -16.05 -2.36
C LYS A 85 1.38 -15.70 -3.59
N ILE A 86 2.55 -16.31 -3.70
CA ILE A 86 3.42 -16.20 -4.87
C ILE A 86 3.68 -17.62 -5.38
N ASN A 87 3.37 -17.88 -6.65
CA ASN A 87 3.51 -19.18 -7.27
C ASN A 87 2.74 -20.31 -6.55
N GLY A 88 1.53 -20.02 -6.10
CA GLY A 88 0.68 -20.98 -5.39
C GLY A 88 0.19 -22.15 -6.25
N ASP A 89 0.32 -22.06 -7.56
CA ASP A 89 0.04 -23.16 -8.51
C ASP A 89 1.17 -24.20 -8.54
N ILE A 90 2.36 -23.83 -8.10
CA ILE A 90 3.56 -24.69 -8.11
C ILE A 90 3.95 -25.12 -6.68
N LEU A 91 3.76 -24.22 -5.72
CA LEU A 91 4.17 -24.41 -4.33
C LEU A 91 3.01 -24.74 -3.42
N ASP A 92 3.27 -25.45 -2.33
CA ASP A 92 2.31 -25.64 -1.25
C ASP A 92 1.89 -24.28 -0.65
N ASP A 93 0.68 -24.18 -0.12
CA ASP A 93 0.18 -22.94 0.48
C ASP A 93 1.11 -22.38 1.55
N SER A 94 1.71 -23.24 2.37
CA SER A 94 2.66 -22.82 3.41
C SER A 94 3.95 -22.21 2.85
N LYS A 95 4.34 -22.59 1.63
CA LYS A 95 5.53 -22.05 0.95
C LYS A 95 5.21 -20.86 0.05
N ALA A 96 3.98 -20.83 -0.48
CA ALA A 96 3.52 -19.75 -1.36
C ALA A 96 3.16 -18.48 -0.56
N LEU A 97 2.64 -18.64 0.67
CA LEU A 97 2.24 -17.50 1.51
C LEU A 97 3.46 -16.64 1.87
N SER A 98 3.36 -15.37 1.52
CA SER A 98 4.47 -14.43 1.63
C SER A 98 4.02 -13.13 2.29
N ALA A 99 4.83 -12.59 3.17
CA ALA A 99 4.70 -11.21 3.63
C ALA A 99 5.26 -10.29 2.54
N ILE A 100 4.52 -9.25 2.20
CA ILE A 100 4.85 -8.37 1.07
C ILE A 100 4.95 -6.93 1.57
N ILE A 101 6.05 -6.29 1.23
CA ILE A 101 6.33 -4.89 1.54
C ILE A 101 6.80 -4.22 0.25
N ILE A 102 6.07 -3.23 -0.22
CA ILE A 102 6.40 -2.50 -1.44
C ILE A 102 6.40 -1.00 -1.15
N ASN A 103 7.50 -0.33 -1.45
CA ASN A 103 7.58 1.13 -1.37
C ASN A 103 6.92 1.77 -2.59
N ASP A 104 6.10 2.77 -2.34
CA ASP A 104 5.45 3.56 -3.39
C ASP A 104 6.24 4.84 -3.63
N TYR A 105 7.00 4.88 -4.71
CA TYR A 105 7.81 6.04 -5.08
C TYR A 105 6.97 7.30 -5.36
N SER A 106 5.70 7.15 -5.69
CA SER A 106 4.80 8.30 -5.91
C SER A 106 4.48 9.06 -4.62
N VAL A 107 4.74 8.45 -3.46
CA VAL A 107 4.56 9.08 -2.15
C VAL A 107 5.92 9.53 -1.63
N LEU A 108 6.12 10.86 -1.50
CA LEU A 108 7.34 11.47 -0.96
C LEU A 108 8.63 10.89 -1.57
N ALA A 109 8.60 10.59 -2.86
CA ALA A 109 9.71 10.02 -3.65
C ALA A 109 10.31 8.73 -3.04
N GLY A 110 9.46 7.91 -2.41
CA GLY A 110 9.88 6.63 -1.84
C GLY A 110 10.64 6.73 -0.52
N THR A 111 10.61 7.90 0.13
CA THR A 111 11.21 8.04 1.47
C THR A 111 10.46 7.19 2.49
N GLN A 112 11.17 6.71 3.50
CA GLN A 112 10.56 5.89 4.53
C GLN A 112 9.73 6.73 5.50
N GLY A 113 8.44 6.42 5.60
CA GLY A 113 7.55 6.97 6.63
C GLY A 113 7.58 6.12 7.90
N SER A 114 6.77 6.49 8.88
CA SER A 114 6.69 5.78 10.16
C SER A 114 6.28 4.32 10.00
N VAL A 115 5.31 4.04 9.14
CA VAL A 115 4.84 2.66 8.90
C VAL A 115 5.91 1.85 8.19
N SER A 116 6.53 2.41 7.15
CA SER A 116 7.61 1.77 6.40
C SER A 116 8.78 1.41 7.31
N TYR A 117 9.24 2.37 8.10
CA TYR A 117 10.34 2.18 9.04
C TYR A 117 10.03 1.09 10.07
N THR A 118 8.82 1.09 10.63
CA THR A 118 8.40 0.09 11.61
C THR A 118 8.48 -1.32 11.03
N HIS A 119 7.98 -1.53 9.81
CA HIS A 119 8.01 -2.85 9.16
C HIS A 119 9.41 -3.32 8.80
N LEU A 120 10.30 -2.40 8.41
CA LEU A 120 11.67 -2.73 8.03
C LEU A 120 12.58 -2.99 9.23
N THR A 121 12.32 -2.37 10.37
CA THR A 121 13.24 -2.43 11.52
C THR A 121 12.85 -3.43 12.60
N LEU A 122 11.57 -3.75 12.79
CA LEU A 122 11.12 -4.69 13.81
C LEU A 122 11.83 -6.06 13.73
N PRO A 123 11.93 -6.69 12.56
CA PRO A 123 12.59 -7.98 12.45
C PRO A 123 14.08 -7.95 12.82
N THR A 124 14.74 -6.82 12.68
CA THR A 124 16.17 -6.70 13.00
C THR A 124 16.45 -6.52 14.49
N LYS A 125 15.48 -6.01 15.25
CA LYS A 125 15.61 -5.85 16.70
C LYS A 125 15.55 -7.16 17.45
N GLU A 126 14.85 -8.13 16.92
CA GLU A 126 14.73 -9.46 17.54
C GLU A 126 16.06 -10.22 17.54
N GLY A 127 16.94 -9.94 16.63
CA GLY A 127 18.24 -10.59 16.53
C GLY A 127 19.34 -9.99 17.41
N VAL A 128 18.98 -9.03 18.23
CA VAL A 128 19.96 -8.32 19.07
C VAL A 128 19.99 -8.86 20.48
#